data_ebefa1022ca90c124b359a10d8fb3094
#
_entry.id   ebefa1022ca90c124b359a10d8fb3094
#
_cell.length_a   1.000
_cell.length_b   1.000
_cell.length_c   1.000
_cell.angle_alpha   90.00
_cell.angle_beta   90.00
_cell.angle_gamma   90.00
#
_symmetry.space_group_name_H-M   'P 1'
#
loop_
_entity.id
_entity.type
_entity.pdbx_description
1 polymer ?
#
loop_
_entity_poly.entity_id
_entity_poly.type
_entity_poly.pdbx_seq_one_letter_code
_entity_poly.pdbx_strand_id
1 'polypeptide(L)'
;LYGSLALTGRGHGTLNAVVYGLLGLKAEEVDPETDYIGRVKEDGELALGGEKTIPFDMEKDIVLNKKTFLPEHSNGMKFSAFDDKGKLLLEEVYFSVGGGTVARRDEMAGRIGREPYKVPFQFDSCREMVELCKRYNLTIADLVLQNEEALRDAKEVKAGIIELVRIMQDAVTRGIHAKGVLPGGLGL
;
A
#
# COMPACT_ATOMS: atom_id res chain seq x y z
N LEU A 1 0.21 7.85 -13.38
CA LEU A 1 1.35 7.51 -12.53
C LEU A 1 2.57 8.31 -12.94
N TYR A 2 3.40 8.71 -11.98
CA TYR A 2 4.56 9.59 -12.17
C TYR A 2 5.83 8.96 -11.58
N GLY A 3 6.99 9.38 -12.12
CA GLY A 3 8.31 9.05 -11.60
C GLY A 3 8.55 7.55 -11.43
N SER A 4 8.98 7.14 -10.26
CA SER A 4 9.34 5.73 -9.99
C SER A 4 8.16 4.78 -10.15
N LEU A 5 6.94 5.17 -9.77
CA LEU A 5 5.74 4.34 -10.00
C LEU A 5 5.46 4.11 -11.50
N ALA A 6 5.71 5.12 -12.34
CA ALA A 6 5.55 4.99 -13.79
C ALA A 6 6.64 4.13 -14.43
N LEU A 7 7.87 4.17 -13.88
CA LEU A 7 9.02 3.43 -14.41
C LEU A 7 8.98 1.94 -14.07
N THR A 8 8.65 1.61 -12.82
CA THR A 8 8.76 0.24 -12.29
C THR A 8 7.41 -0.41 -11.97
N GLY A 9 6.33 0.37 -11.97
CA GLY A 9 5.02 -0.05 -11.47
C GLY A 9 4.41 -1.27 -12.18
N ARG A 10 4.65 -1.44 -13.50
CA ARG A 10 4.18 -2.65 -14.20
C ARG A 10 4.75 -3.93 -13.60
N GLY A 11 6.06 -3.94 -13.31
CA GLY A 11 6.74 -5.10 -12.73
C GLY A 11 6.39 -5.37 -11.26
N HIS A 12 5.85 -4.37 -10.57
CA HIS A 12 5.47 -4.46 -9.15
C HIS A 12 3.96 -4.58 -8.92
N GLY A 13 3.17 -4.79 -9.98
CA GLY A 13 1.72 -4.90 -9.86
C GLY A 13 0.99 -3.60 -9.50
N THR A 14 1.64 -2.44 -9.59
CA THR A 14 1.04 -1.14 -9.23
C THR A 14 -0.22 -0.84 -10.02
N LEU A 15 -0.28 -1.22 -11.32
CA LEU A 15 -1.46 -0.99 -12.14
C LEU A 15 -2.66 -1.77 -11.62
N ASN A 16 -2.44 -3.04 -11.24
CA ASN A 16 -3.48 -3.88 -10.66
C ASN A 16 -3.94 -3.32 -9.31
N ALA A 17 -3.00 -2.88 -8.46
CA ALA A 17 -3.32 -2.26 -7.16
C ALA A 17 -4.16 -0.99 -7.32
N VAL A 18 -3.89 -0.16 -8.34
CA VAL A 18 -4.72 1.01 -8.67
C VAL A 18 -6.15 0.57 -9.05
N VAL A 19 -6.30 -0.46 -9.87
CA VAL A 19 -7.62 -0.97 -10.26
C VAL A 19 -8.36 -1.53 -9.05
N TYR A 20 -7.71 -2.30 -8.19
CA TYR A 20 -8.31 -2.81 -6.95
C TYR A 20 -8.83 -1.66 -6.06
N GLY A 21 -8.02 -0.60 -5.90
CA GLY A 21 -8.45 0.59 -5.16
C GLY A 21 -9.63 1.32 -5.81
N LEU A 22 -9.65 1.44 -7.14
CA LEU A 22 -10.78 2.03 -7.87
C LEU A 22 -12.06 1.18 -7.76
N LEU A 23 -11.95 -0.14 -7.66
CA LEU A 23 -13.06 -1.05 -7.35
C LEU A 23 -13.55 -0.92 -5.90
N GLY A 24 -12.86 -0.18 -5.04
CA GLY A 24 -13.19 -0.05 -3.61
C GLY A 24 -12.65 -1.17 -2.74
N LEU A 25 -11.80 -2.04 -3.29
CA LEU A 25 -11.18 -3.13 -2.53
C LEU A 25 -10.06 -2.62 -1.64
N LYS A 26 -10.03 -3.09 -0.41
CA LYS A 26 -8.93 -2.80 0.51
C LYS A 26 -7.85 -3.88 0.42
N ALA A 27 -6.60 -3.50 0.67
CA ALA A 27 -5.45 -4.40 0.56
C ALA A 27 -5.60 -5.67 1.41
N GLU A 28 -6.18 -5.54 2.61
CA GLU A 28 -6.45 -6.63 3.55
C GLU A 28 -7.65 -7.52 3.16
N GLU A 29 -8.49 -7.06 2.23
CA GLU A 29 -9.73 -7.74 1.82
C GLU A 29 -9.65 -8.36 0.42
N VAL A 30 -8.59 -8.03 -0.35
CA VAL A 30 -8.40 -8.57 -1.71
C VAL A 30 -8.16 -10.07 -1.65
N ASP A 31 -9.04 -10.83 -2.29
CA ASP A 31 -8.84 -12.27 -2.49
C ASP A 31 -7.86 -12.50 -3.65
N PRO A 32 -6.67 -13.08 -3.40
CA PRO A 32 -5.67 -13.31 -4.45
C PRO A 32 -6.09 -14.35 -5.48
N GLU A 33 -7.10 -15.18 -5.20
CA GLU A 33 -7.61 -16.22 -6.12
C GLU A 33 -8.68 -15.67 -7.08
N THR A 34 -9.19 -14.47 -6.83
CA THR A 34 -10.21 -13.84 -7.68
C THR A 34 -9.57 -12.99 -8.78
N ASP A 35 -9.91 -13.29 -10.04
CA ASP A 35 -9.43 -12.51 -11.19
C ASP A 35 -10.27 -11.23 -11.43
N TYR A 36 -10.04 -10.23 -10.59
CA TYR A 36 -10.67 -8.90 -10.75
C TYR A 36 -10.21 -8.19 -12.03
N ILE A 37 -8.95 -8.37 -12.40
CA ILE A 37 -8.34 -7.66 -13.54
C ILE A 37 -8.84 -8.20 -14.86
N GLY A 38 -8.96 -9.54 -14.99
CA GLY A 38 -9.54 -10.18 -16.18
C GLY A 38 -10.95 -9.66 -16.44
N ARG A 39 -11.80 -9.60 -15.43
CA ARG A 39 -13.16 -9.08 -15.54
C ARG A 39 -13.20 -7.63 -16.05
N VAL A 40 -12.43 -6.73 -15.44
CA VAL A 40 -12.37 -5.33 -15.90
C VAL A 40 -11.91 -5.21 -17.35
N LYS A 41 -10.97 -6.06 -17.78
CA LYS A 41 -10.49 -6.06 -19.18
C LYS A 41 -11.50 -6.63 -20.16
N GLU A 42 -12.20 -7.68 -19.79
CA GLU A 42 -13.22 -8.33 -20.63
C GLU A 42 -14.44 -7.43 -20.82
N ASP A 43 -14.91 -6.83 -19.75
CA ASP A 43 -16.11 -5.97 -19.74
C ASP A 43 -15.82 -4.58 -20.33
N GLY A 44 -14.59 -4.10 -20.29
CA GLY A 44 -14.23 -2.72 -20.66
C GLY A 44 -14.84 -1.68 -19.71
N GLU A 45 -15.23 -2.10 -18.51
CA GLU A 45 -15.93 -1.32 -17.51
C GLU A 45 -15.33 -1.55 -16.12
N LEU A 46 -15.53 -0.57 -15.24
CA LEU A 46 -15.08 -0.63 -13.83
C LEU A 46 -16.19 -0.13 -12.92
N ALA A 47 -16.53 -0.93 -11.91
CA ALA A 47 -17.46 -0.53 -10.85
C ALA A 47 -16.73 0.34 -9.83
N LEU A 48 -16.72 1.66 -10.04
CA LEU A 48 -16.01 2.62 -9.19
C LEU A 48 -16.56 2.61 -7.76
N GLY A 49 -15.71 2.24 -6.81
CA GLY A 49 -16.09 2.08 -5.40
C GLY A 49 -17.14 1.01 -5.15
N GLY A 50 -17.43 0.15 -6.12
CA GLY A 50 -18.52 -0.80 -6.07
C GLY A 50 -19.92 -0.18 -6.31
N GLU A 51 -20.00 1.15 -6.56
CA GLU A 51 -21.27 1.88 -6.61
C GLU A 51 -21.66 2.28 -8.04
N LYS A 52 -20.71 2.73 -8.86
CA LYS A 52 -20.99 3.26 -10.20
C LYS A 52 -20.14 2.62 -11.25
N THR A 53 -20.74 1.94 -12.21
CA THR A 53 -20.05 1.41 -13.39
C THR A 53 -19.70 2.54 -14.36
N ILE A 54 -18.45 2.58 -14.76
CA ILE A 54 -17.89 3.52 -15.74
C ILE A 54 -17.12 2.78 -16.82
N PRO A 55 -17.08 3.26 -18.08
CA PRO A 55 -16.15 2.75 -19.08
C PRO A 55 -14.71 2.91 -18.56
N PHE A 56 -13.90 1.87 -18.72
CA PHE A 56 -12.50 1.90 -18.25
C PHE A 56 -11.61 0.95 -19.05
N ASP A 57 -10.53 1.50 -19.56
CA ASP A 57 -9.49 0.76 -20.29
C ASP A 57 -8.13 0.96 -19.58
N MET A 58 -7.61 -0.08 -18.98
CA MET A 58 -6.35 -0.02 -18.23
C MET A 58 -5.18 0.52 -19.05
N GLU A 59 -5.15 0.29 -20.35
CA GLU A 59 -4.03 0.72 -21.20
C GLU A 59 -4.15 2.20 -21.63
N LYS A 60 -5.37 2.74 -21.63
CA LYS A 60 -5.63 4.15 -21.99
C LYS A 60 -5.77 5.04 -20.76
N ASP A 61 -6.52 4.57 -19.74
CA ASP A 61 -6.89 5.38 -18.58
C ASP A 61 -5.82 5.40 -17.50
N ILE A 62 -4.88 4.41 -17.50
CA ILE A 62 -3.70 4.46 -16.64
C ILE A 62 -2.48 4.97 -17.39
N VAL A 63 -2.26 6.28 -17.33
CA VAL A 63 -1.15 6.94 -18.03
C VAL A 63 0.15 6.86 -17.23
N LEU A 64 1.23 6.37 -17.85
CA LEU A 64 2.56 6.23 -17.25
C LEU A 64 3.49 7.39 -17.66
N ASN A 65 3.60 8.43 -16.84
CA ASN A 65 4.45 9.59 -17.06
C ASN A 65 5.88 9.31 -16.56
N LYS A 66 6.63 8.51 -17.32
CA LYS A 66 7.98 8.03 -16.95
C LYS A 66 9.04 9.12 -16.86
N LYS A 67 8.84 10.26 -17.50
CA LYS A 67 9.80 11.38 -17.55
C LYS A 67 9.47 12.52 -16.59
N THR A 68 8.32 12.45 -15.91
CA THR A 68 7.85 13.50 -15.02
C THR A 68 7.85 13.00 -13.59
N PHE A 69 8.51 13.74 -12.71
CA PHE A 69 8.53 13.51 -11.27
C PHE A 69 7.74 14.64 -10.59
N LEU A 70 6.90 14.28 -9.63
CA LEU A 70 6.26 15.29 -8.79
C LEU A 70 7.25 15.79 -7.74
N PRO A 71 7.24 17.09 -7.40
CA PRO A 71 8.27 17.68 -6.55
C PRO A 71 8.23 17.14 -5.10
N GLU A 72 7.06 16.70 -4.64
CA GLU A 72 6.89 16.26 -3.26
C GLU A 72 7.46 14.86 -2.99
N HIS A 73 7.36 13.95 -3.98
CA HIS A 73 7.88 12.59 -3.86
C HIS A 73 7.99 11.88 -5.21
N SER A 74 8.96 10.98 -5.35
CA SER A 74 9.19 10.22 -6.60
C SER A 74 8.09 9.23 -6.97
N ASN A 75 7.30 8.77 -6.00
CA ASN A 75 6.23 7.78 -6.19
C ASN A 75 4.86 8.46 -6.20
N GLY A 76 4.60 9.27 -7.23
CA GLY A 76 3.35 10.02 -7.34
C GLY A 76 2.28 9.33 -8.18
N MET A 77 1.03 9.48 -7.79
CA MET A 77 -0.13 9.12 -8.58
C MET A 77 -1.18 10.22 -8.52
N LYS A 78 -1.77 10.52 -9.67
CA LYS A 78 -2.83 11.51 -9.82
C LYS A 78 -4.07 10.82 -10.36
N PHE A 79 -5.19 11.06 -9.71
CA PHE A 79 -6.52 10.60 -10.13
C PHE A 79 -7.32 11.81 -10.61
N SER A 80 -7.93 11.68 -11.77
CA SER A 80 -8.79 12.71 -12.34
C SER A 80 -10.10 12.07 -12.79
N ALA A 81 -11.22 12.59 -12.31
CA ALA A 81 -12.55 12.16 -12.72
C ALA A 81 -13.21 13.24 -13.59
N PHE A 82 -13.90 12.81 -14.63
CA PHE A 82 -14.55 13.69 -15.60
C PHE A 82 -16.03 13.32 -15.73
N ASP A 83 -16.86 14.29 -16.10
CA ASP A 83 -18.24 14.04 -16.52
C ASP A 83 -18.31 13.55 -17.98
N ASP A 84 -19.51 13.20 -18.43
CA ASP A 84 -19.77 12.72 -19.79
C ASP A 84 -19.43 13.75 -20.91
N LYS A 85 -19.22 15.02 -20.53
CA LYS A 85 -18.84 16.11 -21.42
C LYS A 85 -17.34 16.40 -21.37
N GLY A 86 -16.56 15.61 -20.61
CA GLY A 86 -15.12 15.78 -20.43
C GLY A 86 -14.74 16.91 -19.47
N LYS A 87 -15.68 17.43 -18.66
CA LYS A 87 -15.38 18.43 -17.64
C LYS A 87 -14.79 17.74 -16.40
N LEU A 88 -13.67 18.25 -15.92
CA LEU A 88 -13.04 17.76 -14.70
C LEU A 88 -13.96 17.97 -13.49
N LEU A 89 -14.27 16.90 -12.77
CA LEU A 89 -15.07 16.87 -11.56
C LEU A 89 -14.20 16.83 -10.30
N LEU A 90 -13.14 16.01 -10.33
CA LEU A 90 -12.25 15.80 -9.21
C LEU A 90 -10.83 15.55 -9.71
N GLU A 91 -9.85 16.12 -9.04
CA GLU A 91 -8.44 15.78 -9.19
C GLU A 91 -7.76 15.66 -7.83
N GLU A 92 -7.15 14.52 -7.57
CA GLU A 92 -6.46 14.24 -6.32
C GLU A 92 -5.08 13.64 -6.58
N VAL A 93 -4.11 13.98 -5.74
CA VAL A 93 -2.73 13.47 -5.85
C VAL A 93 -2.35 12.75 -4.57
N TYR A 94 -1.79 11.57 -4.77
CA TYR A 94 -1.32 10.68 -3.72
C TYR A 94 0.14 10.28 -3.96
N PHE A 95 0.82 9.89 -2.89
CA PHE A 95 2.20 9.42 -2.91
C PHE A 95 2.33 8.11 -2.14
N SER A 96 2.97 7.11 -2.75
CA SER A 96 3.38 5.91 -2.03
C SER A 96 4.71 6.19 -1.31
N VAL A 97 4.65 6.33 0.00
CA VAL A 97 5.79 6.81 0.81
C VAL A 97 6.56 5.69 1.52
N GLY A 98 6.29 4.45 1.13
CA GLY A 98 6.95 3.24 1.66
C GLY A 98 6.13 2.54 2.74
N GLY A 99 6.49 1.28 3.02
CA GLY A 99 5.84 0.45 4.03
C GLY A 99 4.34 0.24 3.82
N GLY A 100 3.84 0.26 2.57
CA GLY A 100 2.42 0.17 2.25
C GLY A 100 1.63 1.46 2.52
N THR A 101 2.28 2.52 2.98
CA THR A 101 1.61 3.77 3.32
C THR A 101 1.43 4.66 2.10
N VAL A 102 0.21 5.19 1.94
CA VAL A 102 -0.14 6.19 0.94
C VAL A 102 -0.49 7.50 1.66
N ALA A 103 -0.03 8.62 1.12
CA ALA A 103 -0.33 9.95 1.63
C ALA A 103 -0.94 10.82 0.54
N ARG A 104 -1.93 11.63 0.88
CA ARG A 104 -2.42 12.71 0.01
C ARG A 104 -1.40 13.84 -0.05
N ARG A 105 -1.50 14.68 -1.10
CA ARG A 105 -0.61 15.83 -1.27
C ARG A 105 -0.63 16.82 -0.10
N ASP A 106 -1.80 17.10 0.44
CA ASP A 106 -1.98 17.97 1.60
C ASP A 106 -1.39 17.38 2.89
N GLU A 107 -1.40 16.06 3.02
CA GLU A 107 -0.81 15.35 4.16
C GLU A 107 0.72 15.30 4.11
N MET A 108 1.32 15.42 2.92
CA MET A 108 2.78 15.43 2.77
C MET A 108 3.43 16.58 3.54
N ALA A 109 2.83 17.77 3.52
CA ALA A 109 3.32 18.92 4.29
C ALA A 109 3.23 18.69 5.82
N GLY A 110 2.22 17.98 6.28
CA GLY A 110 2.02 17.65 7.71
C GLY A 110 2.86 16.49 8.22
N ARG A 111 3.47 15.70 7.34
CA ARG A 111 4.39 14.60 7.74
C ARG A 111 5.79 15.11 8.09
N ILE A 112 6.22 16.23 7.52
CA ILE A 112 7.43 16.95 7.89
C ILE A 112 7.09 17.73 9.16
N GLY A 113 7.16 17.08 10.32
CA GLY A 113 6.88 17.74 11.61
C GLY A 113 5.83 17.06 12.49
N ARG A 114 5.42 15.82 12.17
CA ARG A 114 4.65 15.04 13.14
C ARG A 114 5.50 14.88 14.41
N GLU A 115 4.95 15.30 15.55
CA GLU A 115 5.53 14.93 16.82
C GLU A 115 5.67 13.40 16.89
N PRO A 116 6.83 12.89 17.32
CA PRO A 116 6.99 11.46 17.50
C PRO A 116 5.93 10.93 18.44
N TYR A 117 5.43 9.72 18.19
CA TYR A 117 4.48 9.06 19.09
C TYR A 117 5.05 9.04 20.51
N LYS A 118 4.23 9.41 21.48
CA LYS A 118 4.63 9.32 22.90
C LYS A 118 4.61 7.85 23.33
N VAL A 119 5.77 7.23 23.25
CA VAL A 119 5.98 5.83 23.64
C VAL A 119 7.00 5.77 24.78
N PRO A 120 6.99 4.73 25.63
CA PRO A 120 7.90 4.58 26.76
C PRO A 120 9.38 4.56 26.36
N PHE A 121 9.70 3.96 25.23
CA PHE A 121 11.07 3.75 24.76
C PHE A 121 11.24 4.33 23.36
N GLN A 122 11.61 5.61 23.28
CA GLN A 122 11.95 6.24 22.00
C GLN A 122 13.38 5.92 21.61
N PHE A 123 13.61 5.61 20.35
CA PHE A 123 14.95 5.39 19.76
C PHE A 123 14.94 5.74 18.27
N ASP A 124 16.05 6.29 17.81
CA ASP A 124 16.26 6.65 16.40
C ASP A 124 17.28 5.74 15.71
N SER A 125 17.89 4.83 16.47
CA SER A 125 18.89 3.89 15.97
C SER A 125 18.84 2.54 16.66
N CYS A 126 19.32 1.50 15.97
CA CYS A 126 19.48 0.17 16.56
C CYS A 126 20.42 0.20 17.79
N ARG A 127 21.39 1.11 17.81
CA ARG A 127 22.31 1.26 18.97
C ARG A 127 21.52 1.70 20.21
N GLU A 128 20.74 2.76 20.09
CA GLU A 128 19.89 3.26 21.17
C GLU A 128 18.90 2.22 21.65
N MET A 129 18.25 1.50 20.71
CA MET A 129 17.35 0.41 21.08
C MET A 129 18.04 -0.65 21.94
N VAL A 130 19.25 -1.08 21.53
CA VAL A 130 20.03 -2.07 22.31
C VAL A 130 20.47 -1.52 23.67
N GLU A 131 20.83 -0.24 23.77
CA GLU A 131 21.17 0.41 25.03
C GLU A 131 19.97 0.50 25.97
N LEU A 132 18.78 0.82 25.45
CA LEU A 132 17.53 0.79 26.21
C LEU A 132 17.22 -0.62 26.71
N CYS A 133 17.32 -1.63 25.87
CA CYS A 133 17.14 -3.03 26.26
C CYS A 133 18.06 -3.43 27.43
N LYS A 134 19.34 -3.07 27.34
CA LYS A 134 20.31 -3.33 28.43
C LYS A 134 19.97 -2.58 29.72
N ARG A 135 19.62 -1.28 29.59
CA ARG A 135 19.31 -0.41 30.72
C ARG A 135 18.09 -0.88 31.51
N TYR A 136 17.06 -1.32 30.81
CA TYR A 136 15.78 -1.73 31.44
C TYR A 136 15.64 -3.25 31.57
N ASN A 137 16.66 -4.01 31.23
CA ASN A 137 16.66 -5.48 31.24
C ASN A 137 15.49 -6.08 30.45
N LEU A 138 15.27 -5.55 29.23
CA LEU A 138 14.23 -5.97 28.30
C LEU A 138 14.84 -6.70 27.12
N THR A 139 14.07 -7.61 26.51
CA THR A 139 14.34 -8.04 25.15
C THR A 139 13.87 -6.97 24.16
N ILE A 140 14.33 -7.06 22.90
CA ILE A 140 13.81 -6.18 21.82
C ILE A 140 12.29 -6.36 21.67
N ALA A 141 11.82 -7.60 21.77
CA ALA A 141 10.39 -7.89 21.68
C ALA A 141 9.59 -7.23 22.82
N ASP A 142 10.08 -7.29 24.06
CA ASP A 142 9.43 -6.63 25.22
C ASP A 142 9.38 -5.12 25.04
N LEU A 143 10.48 -4.52 24.57
CA LEU A 143 10.56 -3.08 24.33
C LEU A 143 9.56 -2.63 23.27
N VAL A 144 9.53 -3.32 22.11
CA VAL A 144 8.61 -2.99 21.02
C VAL A 144 7.16 -3.22 21.44
N LEU A 145 6.87 -4.33 22.15
CA LEU A 145 5.53 -4.62 22.63
C LEU A 145 5.03 -3.52 23.58
N GLN A 146 5.84 -3.06 24.54
CA GLN A 146 5.46 -1.97 25.44
C GLN A 146 5.22 -0.65 24.70
N ASN A 147 5.97 -0.37 23.64
CA ASN A 147 5.72 0.79 22.79
C ASN A 147 4.38 0.67 22.05
N GLU A 148 4.05 -0.50 21.50
CA GLU A 148 2.78 -0.74 20.82
C GLU A 148 1.59 -0.66 21.79
N GLU A 149 1.71 -1.22 22.98
CA GLU A 149 0.68 -1.19 24.04
C GLU A 149 0.44 0.21 24.61
N ALA A 150 1.39 1.14 24.45
CA ALA A 150 1.17 2.55 24.78
C ALA A 150 0.31 3.29 23.73
N LEU A 151 0.16 2.73 22.53
CA LEU A 151 -0.57 3.33 21.41
C LEU A 151 -1.97 2.72 21.21
N ARG A 152 -2.17 1.50 21.70
CA ARG A 152 -3.42 0.73 21.53
C ARG A 152 -3.59 -0.33 22.62
N ASP A 153 -4.78 -0.90 22.75
CA ASP A 153 -5.06 -1.92 23.75
C ASP A 153 -4.20 -3.18 23.55
N ALA A 154 -3.66 -3.74 24.64
CA ALA A 154 -2.78 -4.91 24.62
C ALA A 154 -3.42 -6.14 23.98
N LYS A 155 -4.75 -6.31 24.09
CA LYS A 155 -5.46 -7.42 23.45
C LYS A 155 -5.56 -7.21 21.97
N GLU A 156 -5.75 -5.96 21.52
CA GLU A 156 -5.76 -5.59 20.11
C GLU A 156 -4.38 -5.83 19.46
N VAL A 157 -3.31 -5.41 20.11
CA VAL A 157 -1.93 -5.66 19.66
C VAL A 157 -1.70 -7.16 19.49
N LYS A 158 -2.04 -7.96 20.51
CA LYS A 158 -1.86 -9.41 20.45
C LYS A 158 -2.70 -10.06 19.36
N ALA A 159 -3.96 -9.68 19.23
CA ALA A 159 -4.84 -10.21 18.18
C ALA A 159 -4.33 -9.87 16.78
N GLY A 160 -3.87 -8.64 16.56
CA GLY A 160 -3.27 -8.20 15.29
C GLY A 160 -2.01 -8.99 14.93
N ILE A 161 -1.12 -9.24 15.89
CA ILE A 161 0.09 -10.05 15.66
C ILE A 161 -0.29 -11.49 15.28
N ILE A 162 -1.25 -12.10 15.96
CA ILE A 162 -1.72 -13.46 15.66
C ILE A 162 -2.30 -13.52 14.25
N GLU A 163 -3.10 -12.54 13.86
CA GLU A 163 -3.69 -12.47 12.52
C GLU A 163 -2.61 -12.31 11.43
N LEU A 164 -1.61 -11.46 11.63
CA LEU A 164 -0.48 -11.34 10.72
C LEU A 164 0.27 -12.66 10.54
N VAL A 165 0.53 -13.38 11.65
CA VAL A 165 1.18 -14.70 11.60
C VAL A 165 0.33 -15.69 10.79
N ARG A 166 -0.99 -15.70 10.99
CA ARG A 166 -1.91 -16.56 10.24
C ARG A 166 -1.86 -16.26 8.73
N ILE A 167 -1.94 -14.98 8.35
CA ILE A 167 -1.86 -14.55 6.94
C ILE A 167 -0.52 -14.98 6.31
N MET A 168 0.58 -14.84 7.04
CA MET A 168 1.90 -15.25 6.56
C MET A 168 1.98 -16.78 6.37
N GLN A 169 1.44 -17.57 7.29
CA GLN A 169 1.38 -19.03 7.18
C GLN A 169 0.52 -19.46 6.00
N ASP A 170 -0.64 -18.85 5.81
CA ASP A 170 -1.53 -19.10 4.67
C ASP A 170 -0.84 -18.78 3.34
N ALA A 171 -0.09 -17.67 3.28
CA ALA A 171 0.69 -17.30 2.09
C ALA A 171 1.77 -18.34 1.76
N VAL A 172 2.49 -18.84 2.77
CA VAL A 172 3.47 -19.92 2.60
C VAL A 172 2.80 -21.20 2.10
N THR A 173 1.68 -21.59 2.72
CA THR A 173 0.94 -22.80 2.33
C THR A 173 0.45 -22.72 0.89
N ARG A 174 -0.13 -21.60 0.48
CA ARG A 174 -0.53 -21.37 -0.93
C ARG A 174 0.68 -21.44 -1.86
N GLY A 175 1.79 -20.79 -1.50
CA GLY A 175 3.00 -20.74 -2.32
C GLY A 175 3.62 -22.13 -2.55
N ILE A 176 3.62 -23.01 -1.55
CA ILE A 176 4.12 -24.40 -1.67
C ILE A 176 3.28 -25.21 -2.65
N HIS A 177 1.98 -24.97 -2.72
CA HIS A 177 1.06 -25.71 -3.58
C HIS A 177 0.81 -25.05 -4.94
N ALA A 178 1.23 -23.80 -5.12
CA ALA A 178 1.10 -23.07 -6.38
C ALA A 178 1.91 -23.75 -7.49
N LYS A 179 1.35 -23.75 -8.69
CA LYS A 179 2.00 -24.27 -9.91
C LYS A 179 2.00 -23.19 -10.97
N GLY A 180 3.05 -23.16 -11.76
CA GLY A 180 3.20 -22.19 -12.85
C GLY A 180 4.58 -21.55 -12.85
N VAL A 181 4.75 -20.59 -13.74
CA VAL A 181 5.98 -19.81 -13.86
C VAL A 181 5.80 -18.52 -13.07
N LEU A 182 6.76 -18.19 -12.20
CA LEU A 182 6.73 -16.93 -11.46
C LEU A 182 6.78 -15.75 -12.45
N PRO A 183 5.90 -14.74 -12.28
CA PRO A 183 5.94 -13.56 -13.13
C PRO A 183 7.25 -12.80 -12.92
N GLY A 184 8.01 -12.61 -14.00
CA GLY A 184 9.30 -11.92 -13.96
C GLY A 184 10.20 -12.29 -15.12
N GLY A 185 11.37 -11.70 -15.17
CA GLY A 185 12.35 -11.91 -16.27
C GLY A 185 13.15 -13.21 -16.19
N LEU A 186 13.05 -13.97 -15.10
CA LEU A 186 13.84 -15.19 -14.90
C LEU A 186 13.16 -16.46 -15.42
N GLY A 187 11.86 -16.46 -15.64
CA GLY A 187 11.12 -17.62 -16.16
C GLY A 187 11.13 -18.85 -15.22
N LEU A 188 11.21 -18.61 -13.90
CA LEU A 188 11.25 -19.65 -12.86
C LEU A 188 9.84 -20.19 -12.54
#